data_a6537ff639fe0defc7892222b56db3b4
#
_entry.id   a6537ff639fe0defc7892222b56db3b4
#
_cell.length_a   1.000
_cell.length_b   1.000
_cell.length_c   1.000
_cell.angle_alpha   90.00
_cell.angle_beta   90.00
_cell.angle_gamma   90.00
#
_symmetry.space_group_name_H-M   'P 1'
#
loop_
_entity.id
_entity.type
_entity.pdbx_description
1 polymer ?
#
loop_
_entity_poly.entity_id
_entity_poly.type
_entity_poly.pdbx_seq_one_letter_code
_entity_poly.pdbx_strand_id
1 'polypeptide(L)'
;MKKEIPQLLLVVLCIFITMGAMAQRRGNLASSVGISGGYVEDGYGAMGTFNFHPNRYKYFQLSILASFAEDKGRNDIPYNIFTVQPGIFYRVYISPRRKNFSVHLGGGGLFGYEVINNGSNELPNGALIDGKSQFIYGAYLGAEAEVAIGNDFSLLIKANEYYHANSDVGNFYPYVGAGLRYFLF
;
A
#
# COMPACT_ATOMS: atom_id res chain seq x y z
N MET A 1 14.17 11.04 -25.87
CA MET A 1 13.47 10.79 -24.60
C MET A 1 13.78 9.47 -23.87
N LYS A 2 14.77 8.66 -24.28
CA LYS A 2 15.06 7.34 -23.65
C LYS A 2 16.18 7.35 -22.57
N LYS A 3 16.85 8.48 -22.31
CA LYS A 3 17.99 8.55 -21.38
C LYS A 3 17.66 9.00 -19.94
N GLU A 4 16.50 9.58 -19.70
CA GLU A 4 16.14 10.18 -18.40
C GLU A 4 15.63 9.15 -17.36
N ILE A 5 15.02 8.06 -17.84
CA ILE A 5 14.44 7.02 -16.96
C ILE A 5 15.49 6.37 -16.04
N PRO A 6 16.70 5.96 -16.53
CA PRO A 6 17.70 5.35 -15.64
C PRO A 6 18.27 6.32 -14.62
N GLN A 7 18.34 7.62 -14.93
CA GLN A 7 18.81 8.64 -13.99
C GLN A 7 17.82 8.87 -12.87
N LEU A 8 16.51 8.94 -13.17
CA LEU A 8 15.47 9.04 -12.18
C LEU A 8 15.44 7.82 -11.24
N LEU A 9 15.58 6.61 -11.81
CA LEU A 9 15.65 5.37 -11.04
C LEU A 9 16.88 5.35 -10.11
N LEU A 10 18.02 5.82 -10.59
CA LEU A 10 19.24 5.92 -9.79
C LEU A 10 19.10 6.91 -8.64
N VAL A 11 18.47 8.07 -8.87
CA VAL A 11 18.21 9.08 -7.83
C VAL A 11 17.27 8.52 -6.76
N VAL A 12 16.20 7.84 -7.16
CA VAL A 12 15.27 7.19 -6.23
C VAL A 12 15.98 6.10 -5.42
N LEU A 13 16.81 5.28 -6.06
CA LEU A 13 17.61 4.25 -5.38
C LEU A 13 18.62 4.86 -4.40
N CYS A 14 19.29 5.96 -4.76
CA CYS A 14 20.20 6.68 -3.87
C CYS A 14 19.48 7.29 -2.66
N ILE A 15 18.25 7.80 -2.83
CA ILE A 15 17.44 8.31 -1.73
C ILE A 15 17.10 7.16 -0.75
N PHE A 16 16.72 5.99 -1.25
CA PHE A 16 16.44 4.83 -0.40
C PHE A 16 17.69 4.34 0.36
N ILE A 17 18.86 4.33 -0.29
CA ILE A 17 20.14 3.92 0.33
C ILE A 17 20.56 4.92 1.41
N THR A 18 20.41 6.23 1.17
CA THR A 18 20.78 7.27 2.15
C THR A 18 19.83 7.29 3.35
N MET A 19 18.55 7.00 3.18
CA MET A 19 17.60 6.85 4.30
C MET A 19 17.96 5.64 5.19
N GLY A 20 18.43 4.53 4.61
CA GLY A 20 18.90 3.37 5.37
C GLY A 20 20.18 3.66 6.20
N ALA A 21 21.09 4.48 5.68
CA ALA A 21 22.33 4.84 6.39
C ALA A 21 22.13 5.77 7.60
N MET A 22 21.05 6.54 7.63
CA MET A 22 20.69 7.40 8.78
C MET A 22 20.11 6.62 9.97
N ALA A 23 19.62 5.39 9.76
CA ALA A 23 18.97 4.57 10.79
C ALA A 23 19.97 3.98 11.82
N GLN A 24 21.28 4.04 11.57
CA GLN A 24 22.31 3.46 12.45
C GLN A 24 22.73 4.33 13.65
N ARG A 25 22.13 5.49 13.86
CA ARG A 25 22.43 6.31 15.05
C ARG A 25 21.48 6.00 16.20
N ARG A 26 22.00 5.23 17.15
CA ARG A 26 21.62 5.04 18.58
C ARG A 26 20.29 5.69 19.00
N GLY A 27 19.32 4.84 19.31
CA GLY A 27 18.22 5.14 20.22
C GLY A 27 16.85 5.02 19.57
N ASN A 28 16.08 4.00 19.93
CA ASN A 28 14.63 3.84 19.75
C ASN A 28 13.98 4.09 18.36
N LEU A 29 14.73 4.42 17.34
CA LEU A 29 14.25 4.67 15.98
C LEU A 29 14.50 3.41 15.15
N ALA A 30 13.47 2.61 14.93
CA ALA A 30 13.52 1.46 14.05
C ALA A 30 12.81 1.78 12.75
N SER A 31 13.31 1.22 11.65
CA SER A 31 12.61 1.21 10.37
C SER A 31 12.26 -0.20 9.98
N SER A 32 11.23 -0.40 9.20
CA SER A 32 10.89 -1.70 8.66
C SER A 32 10.35 -1.60 7.24
N VAL A 33 10.55 -2.66 6.49
CA VAL A 33 9.96 -2.84 5.15
C VAL A 33 9.00 -4.01 5.20
N GLY A 34 7.94 -3.95 4.42
CA GLY A 34 6.98 -5.03 4.36
C GLY A 34 6.48 -5.25 2.95
N ILE A 35 6.05 -6.48 2.69
CA ILE A 35 5.34 -6.85 1.48
C ILE A 35 4.12 -7.66 1.87
N SER A 36 3.00 -7.41 1.22
CA SER A 36 1.77 -8.16 1.40
C SER A 36 1.05 -8.35 0.07
N GLY A 37 0.35 -9.47 -0.03
CA GLY A 37 -0.57 -9.76 -1.12
C GLY A 37 -1.95 -10.04 -0.57
N GLY A 38 -2.98 -9.72 -1.30
CA GLY A 38 -4.34 -9.89 -0.82
C GLY A 38 -5.40 -9.66 -1.88
N TYR A 39 -6.62 -9.63 -1.39
CA TYR A 39 -7.81 -9.39 -2.19
C TYR A 39 -8.19 -7.93 -2.11
N VAL A 40 -8.62 -7.40 -3.23
CA VAL A 40 -9.32 -6.12 -3.38
C VAL A 40 -10.71 -6.38 -3.91
N GLU A 41 -11.54 -5.36 -4.02
CA GLU A 41 -12.83 -5.48 -4.70
C GLU A 41 -12.62 -6.01 -6.13
N ASP A 42 -13.26 -7.14 -6.43
CA ASP A 42 -13.22 -7.83 -7.74
C ASP A 42 -11.83 -8.26 -8.24
N GLY A 43 -10.79 -8.34 -7.36
CA GLY A 43 -9.47 -8.70 -7.82
C GLY A 43 -8.44 -8.98 -6.74
N TYR A 44 -7.18 -8.78 -7.11
CA TYR A 44 -6.01 -9.01 -6.28
C TYR A 44 -5.13 -7.77 -6.22
N GLY A 45 -4.43 -7.60 -5.09
CA GLY A 45 -3.49 -6.51 -4.90
C GLY A 45 -2.20 -6.97 -4.23
N ALA A 46 -1.11 -6.29 -4.59
CA ALA A 46 0.18 -6.40 -3.92
C ALA A 46 0.56 -5.04 -3.32
N MET A 47 1.03 -5.05 -2.09
CA MET A 47 1.41 -3.83 -1.36
C MET A 47 2.82 -3.94 -0.82
N GLY A 48 3.65 -2.94 -1.14
CA GLY A 48 4.93 -2.68 -0.49
C GLY A 48 4.79 -1.59 0.56
N THR A 49 5.45 -1.72 1.71
CA THR A 49 5.41 -0.73 2.79
C THR A 49 6.80 -0.41 3.32
N PHE A 50 7.02 0.86 3.60
CA PHE A 50 8.14 1.35 4.41
C PHE A 50 7.58 1.99 5.67
N ASN A 51 8.08 1.58 6.85
CA ASN A 51 7.59 2.09 8.12
C ASN A 51 8.76 2.70 8.91
N PHE A 52 8.51 3.85 9.50
CA PHE A 52 9.41 4.53 10.40
C PHE A 52 8.78 4.57 11.80
N HIS A 53 9.43 3.94 12.78
CA HIS A 53 8.96 3.78 14.15
C HIS A 53 9.67 4.78 15.09
N PRO A 54 9.14 5.99 15.31
CA PRO A 54 9.74 6.97 16.23
C PRO A 54 9.64 6.52 17.68
N ASN A 55 8.69 5.66 18.00
CA ASN A 55 8.52 5.05 19.32
C ASN A 55 7.75 3.72 19.21
N ARG A 56 7.54 3.07 20.36
CA ARG A 56 6.87 1.75 20.45
C ARG A 56 5.36 1.80 20.22
N TYR A 57 4.73 2.98 20.17
CA TYR A 57 3.28 3.12 20.15
C TYR A 57 2.73 3.52 18.77
N LYS A 58 3.57 4.10 17.92
CA LYS A 58 3.17 4.57 16.60
C LYS A 58 4.27 4.42 15.58
N TYR A 59 3.89 4.34 14.32
CA TYR A 59 4.79 4.43 13.18
C TYR A 59 4.14 5.22 12.03
N PHE A 60 5.00 5.86 11.26
CA PHE A 60 4.65 6.43 9.98
C PHE A 60 4.83 5.36 8.91
N GLN A 61 3.85 5.22 8.03
CA GLN A 61 3.88 4.25 6.94
C GLN A 61 3.80 4.98 5.60
N LEU A 62 4.66 4.60 4.67
CA LEU A 62 4.52 4.89 3.25
C LEU A 62 4.25 3.57 2.54
N SER A 63 3.09 3.44 1.91
CA SER A 63 2.70 2.25 1.16
C SER A 63 2.59 2.53 -0.32
N ILE A 64 2.87 1.52 -1.13
CA ILE A 64 2.58 1.50 -2.56
C ILE A 64 1.71 0.27 -2.80
N LEU A 65 0.51 0.46 -3.35
CA LEU A 65 -0.41 -0.62 -3.73
C LEU A 65 -0.53 -0.66 -5.24
N ALA A 66 -0.41 -1.85 -5.79
CA ALA A 66 -0.78 -2.18 -7.16
C ALA A 66 -1.92 -3.21 -7.10
N SER A 67 -3.06 -2.91 -7.70
CA SER A 67 -4.20 -3.81 -7.76
C SER A 67 -4.65 -4.05 -9.19
N PHE A 68 -5.14 -5.26 -9.43
CA PHE A 68 -5.58 -5.78 -10.71
C PHE A 68 -6.96 -6.40 -10.48
N ALA A 69 -7.97 -5.85 -11.11
CA ALA A 69 -9.35 -6.25 -10.90
C ALA A 69 -10.16 -6.19 -12.21
N GLU A 70 -11.31 -6.86 -12.21
CA GLU A 70 -12.24 -6.90 -13.36
C GLU A 70 -13.66 -6.62 -12.87
N ASP A 71 -14.30 -5.57 -13.37
CA ASP A 71 -15.70 -5.26 -13.07
C ASP A 71 -16.62 -6.28 -13.75
N LYS A 72 -17.02 -7.29 -12.99
CA LYS A 72 -17.90 -8.38 -13.45
C LYS A 72 -19.36 -7.98 -13.67
N GLY A 73 -19.74 -6.79 -13.26
CA GLY A 73 -21.12 -6.27 -13.40
C GLY A 73 -21.41 -5.62 -14.75
N ARG A 74 -20.37 -5.17 -15.47
CA ARG A 74 -20.45 -4.42 -16.73
C ARG A 74 -19.44 -4.91 -17.76
N ASN A 75 -19.70 -6.05 -18.40
CA ASN A 75 -18.90 -6.55 -19.54
C ASN A 75 -17.44 -6.90 -19.24
N ASP A 76 -17.10 -7.39 -18.05
CA ASP A 76 -15.75 -7.83 -17.69
C ASP A 76 -14.66 -6.78 -18.03
N ILE A 77 -14.85 -5.54 -17.59
CA ILE A 77 -13.93 -4.44 -17.89
C ILE A 77 -12.75 -4.54 -16.92
N PRO A 78 -11.52 -4.81 -17.40
CA PRO A 78 -10.34 -4.81 -16.53
C PRO A 78 -10.00 -3.40 -16.08
N TYR A 79 -9.66 -3.25 -14.79
CA TYR A 79 -9.14 -2.01 -14.25
C TYR A 79 -7.96 -2.26 -13.30
N ASN A 80 -7.00 -1.35 -13.33
CA ASN A 80 -5.82 -1.42 -12.51
C ASN A 80 -5.68 -0.12 -11.72
N ILE A 81 -5.39 -0.22 -10.42
CA ILE A 81 -5.20 0.94 -9.55
C ILE A 81 -3.81 0.88 -8.95
N PHE A 82 -3.06 1.99 -9.09
CA PHE A 82 -1.74 2.20 -8.51
C PHE A 82 -1.81 3.37 -7.56
N THR A 83 -1.53 3.15 -6.27
CA THR A 83 -1.59 4.22 -5.27
C THR A 83 -0.35 4.29 -4.41
N VAL A 84 -0.03 5.52 -3.98
CA VAL A 84 0.95 5.84 -2.93
C VAL A 84 0.19 6.38 -1.73
N GLN A 85 0.47 5.85 -0.55
CA GLN A 85 -0.36 6.02 0.64
C GLN A 85 0.51 6.38 1.85
N PRO A 86 0.73 7.67 2.13
CA PRO A 86 1.30 8.10 3.41
C PRO A 86 0.26 7.97 4.53
N GLY A 87 0.68 7.45 5.70
CA GLY A 87 -0.22 7.28 6.83
C GLY A 87 0.48 7.16 8.17
N ILE A 88 -0.32 7.12 9.23
CA ILE A 88 0.14 6.97 10.61
C ILE A 88 -0.68 5.85 11.25
N PHE A 89 0.02 4.93 11.92
CA PHE A 89 -0.58 3.82 12.64
C PHE A 89 -0.22 3.89 14.13
N TYR A 90 -1.20 3.58 14.97
CA TYR A 90 -1.08 3.53 16.42
C TYR A 90 -1.32 2.11 16.90
N ARG A 91 -0.46 1.64 17.82
CA ARG A 91 -0.65 0.37 18.49
C ARG A 91 -1.78 0.50 19.50
N VAL A 92 -2.86 -0.23 19.25
CA VAL A 92 -4.04 -0.27 20.11
C VAL A 92 -4.04 -1.48 21.05
N TYR A 93 -3.31 -2.54 20.69
CA TYR A 93 -3.21 -3.74 21.50
C TYR A 93 -1.82 -4.39 21.39
N ILE A 94 -1.35 -4.96 22.47
CA ILE A 94 -0.19 -5.86 22.54
C ILE A 94 -0.47 -7.00 23.51
N SER A 95 -0.13 -8.22 23.12
CA SER A 95 -0.31 -9.40 23.98
C SER A 95 0.50 -9.26 25.30
N PRO A 96 -0.14 -9.37 26.49
CA PRO A 96 0.52 -9.13 27.78
C PRO A 96 1.61 -10.15 28.10
N ARG A 97 1.41 -11.43 27.74
CA ARG A 97 2.28 -12.54 28.14
C ARG A 97 3.53 -12.69 27.27
N ARG A 98 3.39 -12.75 25.96
CA ARG A 98 4.52 -13.01 25.04
C ARG A 98 5.01 -11.78 24.29
N LYS A 99 4.20 -10.71 24.23
CA LYS A 99 4.48 -9.45 23.49
C LYS A 99 4.80 -9.65 22.01
N ASN A 100 4.44 -10.82 21.45
CA ASN A 100 4.70 -11.19 20.08
C ASN A 100 3.53 -10.90 19.15
N PHE A 101 2.34 -10.55 19.68
CA PHE A 101 1.17 -10.18 18.91
C PHE A 101 0.78 -8.75 19.23
N SER A 102 0.55 -7.95 18.21
CA SER A 102 0.08 -6.57 18.34
C SER A 102 -0.95 -6.24 17.27
N VAL A 103 -1.82 -5.29 17.59
CA VAL A 103 -2.81 -4.73 16.66
C VAL A 103 -2.57 -3.23 16.56
N HIS A 104 -2.57 -2.74 15.33
CA HIS A 104 -2.41 -1.34 15.01
C HIS A 104 -3.63 -0.85 14.22
N LEU A 105 -4.09 0.35 14.52
CA LEU A 105 -5.10 1.08 13.75
C LEU A 105 -4.50 2.37 13.24
N GLY A 106 -4.86 2.76 12.04
CA GLY A 106 -4.33 3.96 11.43
C GLY A 106 -5.05 4.36 10.18
N GLY A 107 -4.44 5.28 9.45
CA GLY A 107 -4.95 5.77 8.21
C GLY A 107 -4.12 6.93 7.68
N GLY A 108 -4.53 7.46 6.55
CA GLY A 108 -3.81 8.54 5.90
C GLY A 108 -4.46 9.01 4.61
N GLY A 109 -3.69 9.75 3.84
CA GLY A 109 -4.05 10.15 2.48
C GLY A 109 -3.62 9.09 1.46
N LEU A 110 -4.18 9.17 0.28
CA LEU A 110 -3.75 8.40 -0.87
C LEU A 110 -3.75 9.27 -2.13
N PHE A 111 -2.83 8.94 -3.02
CA PHE A 111 -2.73 9.50 -4.37
C PHE A 111 -2.40 8.36 -5.32
N GLY A 112 -3.00 8.37 -6.51
CA GLY A 112 -2.78 7.28 -7.43
C GLY A 112 -3.27 7.55 -8.83
N TYR A 113 -3.23 6.49 -9.62
CA TYR A 113 -3.71 6.49 -10.99
C TYR A 113 -4.54 5.24 -11.24
N GLU A 114 -5.71 5.43 -11.81
CA GLU A 114 -6.64 4.40 -12.22
C GLU A 114 -6.54 4.20 -13.73
N VAL A 115 -6.34 2.97 -14.16
CA VAL A 115 -6.29 2.58 -15.58
C VAL A 115 -7.47 1.68 -15.87
N ILE A 116 -8.41 2.15 -16.68
CA ILE A 116 -9.59 1.40 -17.10
C ILE A 116 -9.36 0.83 -18.48
N ASN A 117 -9.73 -0.42 -18.72
CA ASN A 117 -9.63 -1.13 -19.99
C ASN A 117 -8.28 -0.96 -20.71
N ASN A 118 -7.19 -1.05 -19.96
CA ASN A 118 -5.82 -0.84 -20.47
C ASN A 118 -5.63 0.51 -21.21
N GLY A 119 -6.44 1.52 -20.88
CA GLY A 119 -6.43 2.84 -21.52
C GLY A 119 -7.20 2.94 -22.84
N SER A 120 -7.93 1.91 -23.25
CA SER A 120 -8.79 1.92 -24.44
C SER A 120 -10.21 2.38 -24.08
N ASN A 121 -10.78 3.28 -24.87
CA ASN A 121 -12.17 3.73 -24.73
C ASN A 121 -13.18 2.80 -25.43
N GLU A 122 -12.70 1.77 -26.13
CA GLU A 122 -13.55 0.81 -26.86
C GLU A 122 -13.37 -0.60 -26.31
N LEU A 123 -14.48 -1.30 -26.13
CA LEU A 123 -14.51 -2.73 -25.85
C LEU A 123 -14.30 -3.55 -27.12
N PRO A 124 -13.90 -4.83 -27.03
CA PRO A 124 -13.75 -5.71 -28.18
C PRO A 124 -15.02 -5.89 -29.02
N ASN A 125 -16.18 -5.60 -28.44
CA ASN A 125 -17.48 -5.64 -29.10
C ASN A 125 -17.90 -4.30 -29.79
N GLY A 126 -17.00 -3.28 -29.79
CA GLY A 126 -17.26 -1.97 -30.37
C GLY A 126 -18.07 -1.01 -29.48
N ALA A 127 -18.41 -1.39 -28.27
CA ALA A 127 -19.10 -0.51 -27.33
C ALA A 127 -18.11 0.51 -26.72
N LEU A 128 -18.53 1.76 -26.58
CA LEU A 128 -17.75 2.81 -25.93
C LEU A 128 -17.91 2.71 -24.41
N ILE A 129 -16.78 2.89 -23.70
CA ILE A 129 -16.72 2.98 -22.24
C ILE A 129 -16.76 4.45 -21.85
N ASP A 130 -17.62 4.80 -20.89
CA ASP A 130 -17.72 6.16 -20.36
C ASP A 130 -16.66 6.46 -19.26
N GLY A 131 -16.03 5.42 -18.70
CA GLY A 131 -14.95 5.51 -17.71
C GLY A 131 -13.61 5.89 -18.34
N LYS A 132 -12.89 6.84 -17.74
CA LYS A 132 -11.58 7.31 -18.19
C LYS A 132 -10.49 6.96 -17.20
N SER A 133 -9.33 6.55 -17.72
CA SER A 133 -8.12 6.45 -16.90
C SER A 133 -7.75 7.81 -16.35
N GLN A 134 -7.63 7.95 -15.03
CA GLN A 134 -7.48 9.25 -14.39
C GLN A 134 -6.63 9.19 -13.12
N PHE A 135 -6.20 10.36 -12.69
CA PHE A 135 -5.53 10.54 -11.41
C PHE A 135 -6.57 10.50 -10.28
N ILE A 136 -6.33 9.68 -9.26
CA ILE A 136 -7.21 9.54 -8.10
C ILE A 136 -6.52 10.02 -6.83
N TYR A 137 -7.33 10.54 -5.92
CA TYR A 137 -6.88 10.96 -4.58
C TYR A 137 -7.97 10.65 -3.54
N GLY A 138 -7.56 10.61 -2.28
CA GLY A 138 -8.51 10.32 -1.22
C GLY A 138 -7.84 10.08 0.11
N ALA A 139 -8.50 9.26 0.91
CA ALA A 139 -8.03 8.87 2.24
C ALA A 139 -8.29 7.38 2.49
N TYR A 140 -7.62 6.83 3.51
CA TYR A 140 -7.87 5.46 3.92
C TYR A 140 -7.84 5.30 5.42
N LEU A 141 -8.52 4.26 5.90
CA LEU A 141 -8.41 3.72 7.24
C LEU A 141 -7.88 2.30 7.15
N GLY A 142 -7.08 1.90 8.13
CA GLY A 142 -6.45 0.59 8.11
C GLY A 142 -6.30 -0.02 9.48
N ALA A 143 -6.34 -1.36 9.51
CA ALA A 143 -6.01 -2.19 10.64
C ALA A 143 -4.92 -3.18 10.26
N GLU A 144 -3.92 -3.34 11.13
CA GLU A 144 -2.88 -4.34 10.99
C GLU A 144 -2.82 -5.21 12.24
N ALA A 145 -2.84 -6.54 12.06
CA ALA A 145 -2.47 -7.51 13.08
C ALA A 145 -1.07 -8.04 12.75
N GLU A 146 -0.18 -7.99 13.73
CA GLU A 146 1.23 -8.36 13.59
C GLU A 146 1.61 -9.44 14.58
N VAL A 147 2.25 -10.50 14.07
CA VAL A 147 2.83 -11.59 14.88
C VAL A 147 4.33 -11.63 14.64
N ALA A 148 5.14 -11.30 15.67
CA ALA A 148 6.59 -11.36 15.59
C ALA A 148 7.08 -12.82 15.50
N ILE A 149 7.95 -13.09 14.51
CA ILE A 149 8.65 -14.36 14.31
C ILE A 149 10.14 -14.10 14.49
N GLY A 150 10.64 -14.35 15.68
CA GLY A 150 12.03 -14.00 16.02
C GLY A 150 12.22 -12.51 16.24
N ASN A 151 13.43 -12.01 15.93
CA ASN A 151 13.80 -10.62 16.20
C ASN A 151 13.51 -9.67 15.03
N ASP A 152 13.64 -10.16 13.81
CA ASP A 152 13.72 -9.34 12.61
C ASP A 152 12.47 -9.41 11.74
N PHE A 153 11.67 -10.49 11.88
CA PHE A 153 10.53 -10.77 11.02
C PHE A 153 9.20 -10.76 11.78
N SER A 154 8.17 -10.28 11.12
CA SER A 154 6.79 -10.39 11.57
C SER A 154 5.87 -10.83 10.43
N LEU A 155 4.88 -11.67 10.76
CA LEU A 155 3.73 -11.92 9.91
C LEU A 155 2.73 -10.78 10.08
N LEU A 156 2.11 -10.37 8.99
CA LEU A 156 1.09 -9.32 8.94
C LEU A 156 -0.21 -9.86 8.38
N ILE A 157 -1.31 -9.41 8.96
CA ILE A 157 -2.62 -9.40 8.33
C ILE A 157 -3.05 -7.94 8.29
N LYS A 158 -3.46 -7.47 7.11
CA LYS A 158 -3.89 -6.10 6.86
C LYS A 158 -5.32 -6.06 6.37
N ALA A 159 -6.05 -5.07 6.82
CA ALA A 159 -7.36 -4.72 6.29
C ALA A 159 -7.41 -3.20 6.16
N ASN A 160 -7.57 -2.71 4.94
CA ASN A 160 -7.66 -1.29 4.64
C ASN A 160 -8.97 -1.02 3.88
N GLU A 161 -9.58 0.10 4.18
CA GLU A 161 -10.69 0.66 3.41
C GLU A 161 -10.23 1.98 2.81
N TYR A 162 -10.24 2.07 1.48
CA TYR A 162 -9.85 3.26 0.72
C TYR A 162 -11.09 4.02 0.29
N TYR A 163 -11.06 5.34 0.41
CA TYR A 163 -12.03 6.25 -0.17
C TYR A 163 -11.36 7.05 -1.28
N HIS A 164 -11.78 6.80 -2.52
CA HIS A 164 -11.34 7.53 -3.70
C HIS A 164 -12.35 8.64 -4.02
N ALA A 165 -11.94 9.91 -3.93
CA ALA A 165 -12.86 11.03 -4.05
C ALA A 165 -13.36 11.25 -5.49
N ASN A 166 -12.64 10.76 -6.50
CA ASN A 166 -12.91 11.02 -7.90
C ASN A 166 -12.72 9.78 -8.80
N SER A 167 -12.90 8.56 -8.27
CA SER A 167 -12.82 7.33 -9.06
C SER A 167 -14.11 7.10 -9.85
N ASP A 168 -13.97 6.65 -11.10
CA ASP A 168 -15.09 6.22 -11.96
C ASP A 168 -15.47 4.75 -11.71
N VAL A 169 -14.60 3.95 -11.08
CA VAL A 169 -14.88 2.55 -10.72
C VAL A 169 -15.70 2.45 -9.44
N GLY A 170 -15.39 3.26 -8.44
CA GLY A 170 -16.09 3.28 -7.16
C GLY A 170 -15.38 4.13 -6.12
N ASN A 171 -16.15 4.68 -5.18
CA ASN A 171 -15.58 5.51 -4.13
C ASN A 171 -14.94 4.70 -3.00
N PHE A 172 -15.45 3.53 -2.69
CA PHE A 172 -14.93 2.66 -1.63
C PHE A 172 -14.23 1.44 -2.25
N TYR A 173 -13.05 1.14 -1.73
CA TYR A 173 -12.19 0.09 -2.28
C TYR A 173 -11.49 -0.65 -1.15
N PRO A 174 -11.99 -1.83 -0.73
CA PRO A 174 -11.40 -2.60 0.34
C PRO A 174 -10.17 -3.38 -0.11
N TYR A 175 -9.21 -3.54 0.82
CA TYR A 175 -8.07 -4.44 0.68
C TYR A 175 -7.94 -5.29 1.93
N VAL A 176 -7.86 -6.62 1.76
CA VAL A 176 -7.54 -7.56 2.84
C VAL A 176 -6.42 -8.46 2.37
N GLY A 177 -5.29 -8.45 3.11
CA GLY A 177 -4.11 -9.18 2.71
C GLY A 177 -3.29 -9.72 3.86
N ALA A 178 -2.37 -10.61 3.53
CA ALA A 178 -1.36 -11.15 4.44
C ALA A 178 0.04 -10.89 3.87
N GLY A 179 1.03 -10.79 4.75
CA GLY A 179 2.39 -10.47 4.34
C GLY A 179 3.44 -10.67 5.40
N LEU A 180 4.62 -10.16 5.09
CA LEU A 180 5.81 -10.19 5.94
C LEU A 180 6.33 -8.78 6.13
N ARG A 181 6.85 -8.51 7.33
CA ARG A 181 7.59 -7.31 7.69
C ARG A 181 8.99 -7.71 8.16
N TYR A 182 9.98 -6.99 7.66
CA TYR A 182 11.38 -7.11 8.10
C TYR A 182 11.81 -5.80 8.77
N PHE A 183 12.35 -5.90 9.99
CA PHE A 183 12.87 -4.76 10.73
C PHE A 183 14.32 -4.49 10.36
N LEU A 184 14.59 -3.23 9.99
CA LEU A 184 15.91 -2.70 9.71
C LEU A 184 16.44 -2.06 11.03
N PHE A 185 17.55 -2.52 11.51
CA PHE A 185 18.21 -2.04 12.76
C PHE A 185 19.10 -0.84 12.49
#